data_6191f2f70a21b6f579fd39c0c1c16a5f
#
_entry.id   6191f2f70a21b6f579fd39c0c1c16a5f
#
_cell.length_a   1.000
_cell.length_b   1.000
_cell.length_c   1.000
_cell.angle_alpha   90.00
_cell.angle_beta   90.00
_cell.angle_gamma   90.00
#
_symmetry.space_group_name_H-M   'P 1'
#
loop_
_entity.id
_entity.type
_entity.pdbx_description
1 polymer ?
#
loop_
_entity_poly.entity_id
_entity_poly.type
_entity_poly.pdbx_seq_one_letter_code
_entity_poly.pdbx_strand_id
1 'polypeptide(L)' 'MIGRIRGRLVHKQAPVILVEVGGVGYELQVPMTTLFQLPELDSEVSLLT' A
#
# COMPACT_ATOMS: atom_id res chain seq x y z
N MET A 1 -12.14 -5.80 10.95
CA MET A 1 -10.92 -6.33 10.31
C MET A 1 -11.00 -6.16 8.80
N ILE A 2 -9.93 -5.62 8.21
CA ILE A 2 -9.86 -5.46 6.77
C ILE A 2 -9.13 -6.67 6.21
N GLY A 3 -9.74 -7.35 5.24
CA GLY A 3 -9.12 -8.53 4.63
C GLY A 3 -8.25 -8.21 3.42
N ARG A 4 -8.55 -7.12 2.73
CA ARG A 4 -7.81 -6.72 1.54
C ARG A 4 -8.00 -5.23 1.28
N ILE A 5 -6.96 -4.57 0.80
CA ILE A 5 -7.05 -3.19 0.38
C ILE A 5 -6.55 -3.07 -1.06
N ARG A 6 -7.27 -2.32 -1.88
CA ARG A 6 -6.87 -2.05 -3.26
C ARG A 6 -7.01 -0.56 -3.51
N GLY A 7 -5.95 0.04 -4.03
CA GLY A 7 -5.96 1.45 -4.31
C GLY A 7 -4.65 1.87 -4.95
N ARG A 8 -4.39 3.16 -4.91
CA ARG A 8 -3.19 3.73 -5.53
C ARG A 8 -2.10 3.90 -4.48
N LEU A 9 -0.90 3.43 -4.81
CA LEU A 9 0.26 3.59 -3.94
C LEU A 9 0.78 5.02 -4.10
N VAL A 10 0.60 5.84 -3.06
CA VAL A 10 0.96 7.26 -3.15
C VAL A 10 2.22 7.61 -2.38
N HIS A 11 2.65 6.75 -1.46
CA HIS A 11 3.87 7.00 -0.70
C HIS A 11 4.46 5.68 -0.24
N LYS A 12 5.79 5.61 -0.24
CA LYS A 12 6.49 4.40 0.14
C LYS A 12 7.74 4.78 0.93
N GLN A 13 7.69 4.52 2.24
CA GLN A 13 8.81 4.80 3.13
C GLN A 13 8.89 3.66 4.14
N ALA A 14 9.85 2.77 3.93
CA ALA A 14 9.95 1.53 4.70
C ALA A 14 9.91 1.81 6.21
N PRO A 15 9.17 1.04 6.98
CA PRO A 15 8.34 -0.11 6.58
C PRO A 15 6.89 0.27 6.29
N VAL A 16 6.60 1.52 6.04
CA VAL A 16 5.24 2.06 5.92
C VAL A 16 4.98 2.46 4.48
N ILE A 17 3.78 2.16 4.01
CA ILE A 17 3.29 2.65 2.72
C ILE A 17 1.95 3.34 2.93
N LEU A 18 1.60 4.21 1.98
CA LEU A 18 0.32 4.89 1.99
C LEU A 18 -0.42 4.53 0.72
N VAL A 19 -1.61 3.96 0.89
CA VAL A 19 -2.48 3.55 -0.22
C VAL A 19 -3.73 4.40 -0.19
N GLU A 20 -4.02 5.08 -1.28
CA GLU A 20 -5.21 5.92 -1.38
C GLU A 20 -6.36 5.15 -2.01
N VAL A 21 -7.49 5.14 -1.33
CA VAL A 21 -8.71 4.49 -1.81
C VAL A 21 -9.85 5.50 -1.70
N GLY A 22 -10.36 5.93 -2.85
CA GLY A 22 -11.50 6.83 -2.87
C GLY A 22 -11.27 8.14 -2.13
N GLY A 23 -10.07 8.66 -2.17
CA GLY A 23 -9.73 9.92 -1.51
C GLY A 23 -9.28 9.76 -0.05
N VAL A 24 -9.26 8.53 0.45
CA VAL A 24 -8.81 8.24 1.81
C VAL A 24 -7.45 7.56 1.76
N GLY A 25 -6.47 8.08 2.51
CA GLY A 25 -5.15 7.49 2.58
C GLY A 25 -5.06 6.52 3.77
N TYR A 26 -4.71 5.28 3.47
CA TYR A 26 -4.51 4.25 4.49
C TYR A 26 -3.02 4.02 4.68
N GLU A 27 -2.57 4.13 5.92
CA GLU A 27 -1.17 3.90 6.26
C GLU A 27 -1.01 2.44 6.68
N LEU A 28 -0.13 1.73 5.99
CA LEU A 28 0.05 0.29 6.20
C LEU A 28 1.51 -0.01 6.48
N GLN A 29 1.75 -0.88 7.46
CA GLN A 29 3.08 -1.44 7.67
C GLN A 29 3.19 -2.74 6.88
N VAL A 30 4.27 -2.88 6.12
CA VAL A 30 4.48 -4.07 5.30
C VAL A 30 5.87 -4.64 5.58
N PRO A 31 6.02 -5.98 5.48
CA PRO A 31 7.36 -6.57 5.59
C PRO A 31 8.23 -6.15 4.41
N MET A 32 9.55 -6.20 4.60
CA MET A 32 10.50 -5.80 3.57
C MET A 32 10.32 -6.59 2.28
N THR A 33 9.97 -7.88 2.40
CA THR A 33 9.75 -8.72 1.22
C THR A 33 8.60 -8.19 0.39
N THR A 34 7.53 -7.75 1.04
CA THR A 34 6.39 -7.15 0.34
C THR A 34 6.78 -5.81 -0.26
N LEU A 35 7.55 -5.02 0.49
CA LEU A 35 7.97 -3.70 0.04
C LEU A 35 8.74 -3.77 -1.27
N PHE A 36 9.63 -4.76 -1.41
CA PHE A 36 10.42 -4.93 -2.63
C PHE A 36 9.60 -5.36 -3.82
N GLN A 37 8.42 -5.92 -3.59
CA GLN A 37 7.55 -6.39 -4.66
C GLN A 37 6.53 -5.35 -5.10
N LEU A 38 6.49 -4.20 -4.45
CA LEU A 38 5.53 -3.16 -4.78
C LEU A 38 5.89 -2.47 -6.09
N PRO A 39 4.88 -2.06 -6.87
CA PRO A 39 5.11 -1.31 -8.09
C PRO A 39 5.55 0.12 -7.80
N GLU A 40 5.74 0.90 -8.85
CA GLU A 40 6.10 2.29 -8.71
C GLU A 40 4.98 3.09 -8.05
N LEU A 41 5.33 4.25 -7.52
CA LEU A 41 4.34 5.18 -6.98
C LEU A 41 3.31 5.52 -8.05
N ASP A 42 2.09 5.79 -7.60
CA ASP A 42 0.92 6.09 -8.41
C ASP A 42 0.35 4.89 -9.17
N SER A 43 0.91 3.70 -8.96
CA SER A 43 0.36 2.47 -9.52
C SER A 43 -0.69 1.88 -8.60
N GLU A 44 -1.59 1.09 -9.19
CA GLU A 44 -2.59 0.38 -8.41
C GLU A 44 -1.98 -0.81 -7.71
N VAL A 45 -2.33 -0.98 -6.44
CA VAL A 45 -1.88 -2.13 -5.64
C VAL A 45 -3.08 -2.80 -5.00
N SER A 46 -2.94 -4.08 -4.74
CA SER A 46 -3.93 -4.86 -4.01
C SER A 46 -3.19 -5.71 -2.99
N LEU A 47 -3.50 -5.50 -1.72
CA LEU A 47 -2.77 -6.14 -0.63
C LEU A 47 -3.73 -6.82 0.32
N LEU A 48 -3.34 -8.00 0.79
CA LEU A 48 -4.04 -8.68 1.88
C LEU A 48 -3.58 -8.10 3.21
N THR A 49 -4.51 -7.83 4.09
CA THR A 49 -4.22 -7.24 5.39
C THR A 49 -4.74 -8.07 6.56
#